data_926c6a6a4e2918323ef0cd4b0c8527b1
#
_entry.id   926c6a6a4e2918323ef0cd4b0c8527b1
#
_cell.length_a   1.000
_cell.length_b   1.000
_cell.length_c   1.000
_cell.angle_alpha   90.00
_cell.angle_beta   90.00
_cell.angle_gamma   90.00
#
_symmetry.space_group_name_H-M   'P 1'
#
loop_
_entity.id
_entity.type
_entity.pdbx_description
1 polymer ?
#
loop_
_entity_poly.entity_id
_entity_poly.type
_entity_poly.pdbx_seq_one_letter_code
_entity_poly.pdbx_strand_id
1 'polypeptide(L)'
;VKGSEKQLVIVFGFDESYFKFYADETDPTDNITNPMLVGITRADTELILIHDHNEKSLPFIKMSVDELKKKDYCKVVDIESNSIRNKKREKPYEIAVTKLTNHLSQSNELLLCPLINSGIFKQTSEVITNFKIPGNITLGELTEDIAHLNGVAIPSYYEYIRNNQSSIMDLFKLKKIKGGLIKREFSRLPKSLDNFEIKDYLRLANIRESIISGTLSNLNQIRDYDWLKNHHFNKCKTNLDKVFGDQRLEFEIPLSLIMDHNKYGKIELIGSLDISTNENNIYELKCTENLTITNKLQLVVYAYMWKKTYPDDNKRFYLFNIRTSEILELD
;
A
#
# COMPACT_ATOMS: atom_id res chain seq x y z
N VAL A 1 -16.45 -18.15 -7.44
CA VAL A 1 -15.35 -17.91 -8.40
C VAL A 1 -14.56 -19.21 -8.51
N LYS A 2 -14.62 -19.90 -9.66
CA LYS A 2 -13.68 -20.97 -9.95
C LYS A 2 -12.30 -20.33 -10.11
N GLY A 3 -11.50 -20.41 -9.06
CA GLY A 3 -10.14 -19.89 -9.10
C GLY A 3 -9.29 -20.74 -9.99
N SER A 4 -8.36 -20.11 -10.68
CA SER A 4 -7.41 -20.81 -11.54
C SER A 4 -6.52 -21.73 -10.71
N GLU A 5 -6.58 -23.02 -10.97
CA GLU A 5 -5.61 -24.00 -10.50
C GLU A 5 -4.21 -23.64 -11.02
N LYS A 6 -3.19 -23.97 -10.24
CA LYS A 6 -1.79 -23.71 -10.56
C LYS A 6 -1.01 -25.01 -10.49
N GLN A 7 -0.10 -25.22 -11.42
CA GLN A 7 0.77 -26.40 -11.42
C GLN A 7 1.59 -26.50 -10.12
N LEU A 8 2.07 -25.35 -9.63
CA LEU A 8 2.82 -25.26 -8.39
C LEU A 8 2.18 -24.20 -7.47
N VAL A 9 1.97 -24.57 -6.22
CA VAL A 9 1.57 -23.65 -5.14
C VAL A 9 2.58 -23.75 -4.00
N ILE A 10 3.02 -22.62 -3.49
CA ILE A 10 3.93 -22.54 -2.34
C ILE A 10 3.21 -21.80 -1.23
N VAL A 11 3.06 -22.42 -0.07
CA VAL A 11 2.45 -21.85 1.13
C VAL A 11 3.53 -21.65 2.18
N PHE A 12 3.73 -20.40 2.59
CA PHE A 12 4.68 -20.00 3.63
C PHE A 12 3.98 -19.92 4.98
N GLY A 13 4.72 -20.19 6.06
CA GLY A 13 4.18 -20.13 7.42
C GLY A 13 3.09 -21.17 7.65
N PHE A 14 3.29 -22.41 7.15
CA PHE A 14 2.38 -23.51 7.37
C PHE A 14 2.62 -24.16 8.75
N ASP A 15 2.49 -23.32 9.80
CA ASP A 15 2.77 -23.61 11.20
C ASP A 15 1.94 -22.71 12.13
N GLU A 16 2.12 -22.80 13.45
CA GLU A 16 1.38 -21.98 14.42
C GLU A 16 1.55 -20.45 14.21
N SER A 17 2.59 -20.00 13.51
CA SER A 17 2.78 -18.58 13.23
C SER A 17 1.65 -17.99 12.38
N TYR A 18 0.96 -18.82 11.59
CA TYR A 18 -0.22 -18.41 10.84
C TYR A 18 -1.27 -17.77 11.75
N PHE A 19 -1.60 -18.42 12.88
CA PHE A 19 -2.60 -17.91 13.82
C PHE A 19 -2.12 -16.65 14.57
N LYS A 20 -0.81 -16.47 14.71
CA LYS A 20 -0.24 -15.27 15.35
C LYS A 20 -0.26 -14.03 14.46
N PHE A 21 -0.19 -14.21 13.13
CA PHE A 21 0.08 -13.10 12.20
C PHE A 21 -0.97 -12.92 11.11
N TYR A 22 -1.77 -13.93 10.78
CA TYR A 22 -2.62 -13.92 9.59
C TYR A 22 -4.07 -14.33 9.83
N ALA A 23 -4.36 -15.09 10.89
CA ALA A 23 -5.71 -15.50 11.22
C ALA A 23 -6.42 -14.41 12.03
N ASP A 24 -7.75 -14.32 11.86
CA ASP A 24 -8.58 -13.52 12.74
C ASP A 24 -8.66 -14.17 14.13
N GLU A 25 -8.82 -13.37 15.20
CA GLU A 25 -8.95 -13.87 16.58
C GLU A 25 -10.14 -14.83 16.78
N THR A 26 -11.09 -14.79 15.86
CA THR A 26 -12.28 -15.65 15.82
C THR A 26 -12.07 -16.96 15.06
N ASP A 27 -10.91 -17.11 14.37
CA ASP A 27 -10.63 -18.32 13.60
C ASP A 27 -10.35 -19.50 14.54
N PRO A 28 -10.99 -20.68 14.31
CA PRO A 28 -10.74 -21.85 15.11
C PRO A 28 -9.30 -22.34 14.90
N THR A 29 -8.55 -22.49 15.99
CA THR A 29 -7.15 -22.95 15.94
C THR A 29 -7.00 -24.45 15.67
N ASP A 30 -8.06 -25.23 15.85
CA ASP A 30 -8.10 -26.69 15.67
C ASP A 30 -8.55 -27.14 14.27
N ASN A 31 -8.90 -26.19 13.40
CA ASN A 31 -9.33 -26.43 12.02
C ASN A 31 -8.54 -25.59 11.04
N ILE A 32 -8.50 -26.06 9.78
CA ILE A 32 -7.94 -25.30 8.69
C ILE A 32 -8.84 -24.09 8.39
N THR A 33 -8.26 -22.89 8.30
CA THR A 33 -9.00 -21.70 7.94
C THR A 33 -9.36 -21.68 6.45
N ASN A 34 -10.42 -20.97 6.08
CA ASN A 34 -10.84 -20.84 4.68
C ASN A 34 -9.74 -20.29 3.76
N PRO A 35 -8.99 -19.23 4.11
CA PRO A 35 -7.88 -18.74 3.26
C PRO A 35 -6.79 -19.79 3.05
N MET A 36 -6.43 -20.54 4.10
CA MET A 36 -5.43 -21.59 4.02
C MET A 36 -5.92 -22.77 3.15
N LEU A 37 -7.18 -23.20 3.36
CA LEU A 37 -7.80 -24.25 2.54
C LEU A 37 -7.84 -23.86 1.06
N VAL A 38 -8.26 -22.62 0.77
CA VAL A 38 -8.28 -22.11 -0.60
C VAL A 38 -6.86 -22.09 -1.19
N GLY A 39 -5.85 -21.68 -0.41
CA GLY A 39 -4.45 -21.69 -0.86
C GLY A 39 -3.97 -23.07 -1.26
N ILE A 40 -4.09 -24.07 -0.38
CA ILE A 40 -3.58 -25.42 -0.64
C ILE A 40 -4.36 -26.16 -1.74
N THR A 41 -5.68 -25.93 -1.85
CA THR A 41 -6.52 -26.58 -2.87
C THR A 41 -6.35 -25.98 -4.26
N ARG A 42 -5.50 -24.96 -4.44
CA ARG A 42 -5.16 -24.42 -5.75
C ARG A 42 -4.05 -25.19 -6.48
N ALA A 43 -3.34 -26.06 -5.80
CA ALA A 43 -2.30 -26.86 -6.41
C ALA A 43 -2.92 -27.98 -7.26
N ASP A 44 -2.58 -27.99 -8.56
CA ASP A 44 -2.96 -29.04 -9.49
C ASP A 44 -1.94 -30.18 -9.51
N THR A 45 -0.66 -29.84 -9.49
CA THR A 45 0.43 -30.82 -9.65
C THR A 45 1.33 -30.89 -8.42
N GLU A 46 1.76 -29.75 -7.88
CA GLU A 46 2.73 -29.71 -6.80
C GLU A 46 2.35 -28.66 -5.75
N LEU A 47 2.39 -29.07 -4.48
CA LEU A 47 2.17 -28.20 -3.32
C LEU A 47 3.40 -28.24 -2.43
N ILE A 48 4.01 -27.08 -2.20
CA ILE A 48 5.11 -26.91 -1.27
C ILE A 48 4.59 -26.17 -0.03
N LEU A 49 4.69 -26.83 1.12
CA LEU A 49 4.36 -26.25 2.43
C LEU A 49 5.66 -25.93 3.16
N ILE A 50 5.84 -24.67 3.53
CA ILE A 50 7.05 -24.21 4.23
C ILE A 50 6.68 -23.96 5.70
N HIS A 51 7.35 -24.70 6.57
CA HIS A 51 7.19 -24.66 8.02
C HIS A 51 8.49 -24.19 8.68
N ASP A 52 8.43 -23.26 9.63
CA ASP A 52 9.60 -22.89 10.45
C ASP A 52 9.77 -23.94 11.57
N HIS A 53 10.91 -24.60 11.63
CA HIS A 53 11.18 -25.64 12.61
C HIS A 53 11.17 -25.14 14.06
N ASN A 54 11.27 -23.84 14.30
CA ASN A 54 11.16 -23.23 15.64
C ASN A 54 9.70 -22.98 16.06
N GLU A 55 8.75 -23.08 15.13
CA GLU A 55 7.34 -22.95 15.39
C GLU A 55 6.71 -24.34 15.54
N LYS A 56 5.60 -24.44 16.27
CA LYS A 56 4.86 -25.68 16.36
C LYS A 56 4.07 -25.94 15.08
N SER A 57 3.84 -27.20 14.80
CA SER A 57 2.95 -27.61 13.71
C SER A 57 1.52 -27.12 13.97
N LEU A 58 0.79 -26.87 12.88
CA LEU A 58 -0.62 -26.49 12.98
C LEU A 58 -1.41 -27.54 13.77
N PRO A 59 -2.29 -27.13 14.71
CA PRO A 59 -2.97 -28.04 15.66
C PRO A 59 -3.81 -29.14 14.99
N PHE A 60 -4.30 -28.89 13.76
CA PHE A 60 -5.08 -29.85 13.00
C PHE A 60 -4.23 -30.86 12.20
N ILE A 61 -2.90 -30.69 12.14
CA ILE A 61 -1.99 -31.67 11.53
C ILE A 61 -1.66 -32.72 12.57
N LYS A 62 -2.33 -33.87 12.46
CA LYS A 62 -2.19 -34.97 13.43
C LYS A 62 -1.02 -35.91 13.13
N MET A 63 -0.30 -35.73 12.03
CA MET A 63 0.86 -36.52 11.65
C MET A 63 2.16 -35.83 12.04
N SER A 64 3.06 -36.56 12.63
CA SER A 64 4.43 -36.10 12.87
C SER A 64 5.23 -36.01 11.56
N VAL A 65 6.31 -35.22 11.56
CA VAL A 65 7.23 -35.11 10.43
C VAL A 65 7.79 -36.48 10.01
N ASP A 66 8.08 -37.37 10.98
CA ASP A 66 8.58 -38.72 10.69
C ASP A 66 7.52 -39.64 10.08
N GLU A 67 6.25 -39.43 10.39
CA GLU A 67 5.15 -40.14 9.72
C GLU A 67 4.94 -39.62 8.32
N LEU A 68 5.08 -38.29 8.07
CA LEU A 68 5.01 -37.69 6.74
C LEU A 68 6.15 -38.17 5.85
N LYS A 69 7.37 -38.34 6.37
CA LYS A 69 8.54 -38.90 5.63
C LYS A 69 8.32 -40.31 5.11
N LYS A 70 7.38 -41.06 5.70
CA LYS A 70 7.04 -42.44 5.28
C LYS A 70 5.98 -42.51 4.19
N LYS A 71 5.42 -41.36 3.77
CA LYS A 71 4.36 -41.31 2.77
C LYS A 71 4.91 -41.09 1.36
N ASP A 72 4.52 -41.92 0.41
CA ASP A 72 4.99 -41.86 -0.97
C ASP A 72 4.60 -40.55 -1.71
N TYR A 73 3.54 -39.90 -1.24
CA TYR A 73 3.04 -38.64 -1.79
C TYR A 73 3.64 -37.39 -1.11
N CYS A 74 4.51 -37.57 -0.13
CA CYS A 74 5.09 -36.45 0.64
C CYS A 74 6.61 -36.57 0.65
N LYS A 75 7.30 -35.51 0.23
CA LYS A 75 8.74 -35.36 0.35
C LYS A 75 9.05 -34.28 1.39
N VAL A 76 9.60 -34.69 2.54
CA VAL A 76 10.06 -33.73 3.55
C VAL A 76 11.53 -33.41 3.30
N VAL A 77 11.82 -32.12 3.20
CA VAL A 77 13.17 -31.60 3.00
C VAL A 77 13.49 -30.67 4.16
N ASP A 78 14.46 -31.06 4.98
CA ASP A 78 14.99 -30.20 6.03
C ASP A 78 16.01 -29.24 5.41
N ILE A 79 15.72 -27.94 5.50
CA ILE A 79 16.67 -26.92 5.08
C ILE A 79 17.35 -26.40 6.34
N GLU A 80 18.62 -26.78 6.54
CA GLU A 80 19.41 -26.26 7.67
C GLU A 80 19.50 -24.74 7.57
N SER A 81 18.90 -24.06 8.54
CA SER A 81 18.82 -22.58 8.58
C SER A 81 20.19 -21.88 8.72
N ASN A 82 21.24 -22.62 9.06
CA ASN A 82 22.56 -22.06 9.31
C ASN A 82 23.26 -21.49 8.08
N SER A 83 22.93 -21.95 6.86
CA SER A 83 23.54 -21.44 5.64
C SER A 83 22.91 -20.14 5.14
N ILE A 84 21.65 -19.84 5.53
CA ILE A 84 20.91 -18.66 5.03
C ILE A 84 20.99 -17.49 6.04
N ARG A 85 21.04 -17.78 7.35
CA ARG A 85 21.04 -16.74 8.40
C ARG A 85 22.36 -15.98 8.55
N ASN A 86 23.49 -16.52 8.09
CA ASN A 86 24.82 -15.90 8.26
C ASN A 86 25.35 -15.11 7.06
N LYS A 87 24.67 -15.09 5.93
CA LYS A 87 24.97 -14.06 4.94
C LYS A 87 24.31 -12.77 5.43
N LYS A 88 25.08 -11.91 6.14
CA LYS A 88 24.70 -10.52 6.35
C LYS A 88 24.22 -10.01 5.00
N ARG A 89 22.92 -9.71 4.87
CA ARG A 89 22.42 -9.06 3.67
C ARG A 89 23.19 -7.76 3.54
N GLU A 90 23.91 -7.60 2.45
CA GLU A 90 24.67 -6.37 2.15
C GLU A 90 23.72 -5.17 2.01
N LYS A 91 22.45 -5.43 1.70
CA LYS A 91 21.42 -4.40 1.56
C LYS A 91 20.39 -4.48 2.70
N PRO A 92 19.93 -3.32 3.21
CA PRO A 92 18.86 -3.27 4.17
C PRO A 92 17.58 -3.92 3.63
N TYR A 93 16.69 -4.35 4.53
CA TYR A 93 15.37 -4.82 4.16
C TYR A 93 14.44 -3.62 3.97
N GLU A 94 14.03 -3.34 2.73
CA GLU A 94 13.17 -2.21 2.40
C GLU A 94 11.72 -2.47 2.83
N ILE A 95 11.13 -1.53 3.56
CA ILE A 95 9.72 -1.53 3.98
C ILE A 95 9.09 -0.20 3.58
N ALA A 96 8.09 -0.24 2.71
CA ALA A 96 7.31 0.96 2.41
C ALA A 96 6.46 1.38 3.62
N VAL A 97 6.44 2.67 3.95
CA VAL A 97 5.65 3.21 5.07
C VAL A 97 4.16 2.85 4.91
N THR A 98 3.61 2.92 3.72
CA THR A 98 2.22 2.52 3.44
C THR A 98 1.95 1.06 3.77
N LYS A 99 2.91 0.15 3.50
CA LYS A 99 2.78 -1.27 3.88
C LYS A 99 2.83 -1.44 5.39
N LEU A 100 3.74 -0.73 6.06
CA LEU A 100 3.86 -0.77 7.51
C LEU A 100 2.56 -0.35 8.19
N THR A 101 1.92 0.72 7.73
CA THR A 101 0.71 1.28 8.36
C THR A 101 -0.56 0.52 7.99
N ASN A 102 -0.64 -0.07 6.79
CA ASN A 102 -1.82 -0.82 6.34
C ASN A 102 -1.87 -2.27 6.85
N HIS A 103 -0.77 -2.79 7.40
CA HIS A 103 -0.69 -4.16 7.92
C HIS A 103 -0.49 -4.21 9.44
N LEU A 104 -0.98 -3.21 10.14
CA LEU A 104 -1.03 -3.24 11.60
C LEU A 104 -2.02 -4.32 12.05
N SER A 105 -1.60 -5.14 13.01
CA SER A 105 -2.54 -6.03 13.68
C SER A 105 -3.57 -5.21 14.48
N GLN A 106 -4.76 -5.75 14.64
CA GLN A 106 -5.83 -5.10 15.41
C GLN A 106 -5.38 -4.74 16.85
N SER A 107 -4.55 -5.59 17.47
CA SER A 107 -3.97 -5.30 18.77
C SER A 107 -3.03 -4.10 18.77
N ASN A 108 -2.21 -3.93 17.72
CA ASN A 108 -1.33 -2.77 17.57
C ASN A 108 -2.14 -1.49 17.26
N GLU A 109 -3.18 -1.60 16.47
CA GLU A 109 -4.10 -0.49 16.21
C GLU A 109 -4.75 0.00 17.50
N LEU A 110 -5.26 -0.90 18.35
CA LEU A 110 -5.84 -0.58 19.64
C LEU A 110 -4.85 0.09 20.60
N LEU A 111 -3.56 -0.29 20.58
CA LEU A 111 -2.52 0.35 21.36
C LEU A 111 -2.17 1.76 20.86
N LEU A 112 -2.22 1.98 19.55
CA LEU A 112 -1.88 3.27 18.93
C LEU A 112 -3.04 4.26 18.95
N CYS A 113 -4.30 3.79 18.94
CA CYS A 113 -5.50 4.63 19.00
C CYS A 113 -5.47 5.69 20.10
N PRO A 114 -5.18 5.37 21.38
CA PRO A 114 -5.14 6.36 22.46
C PRO A 114 -4.06 7.42 22.23
N LEU A 115 -2.89 7.02 21.71
CA LEU A 115 -1.79 7.93 21.43
C LEU A 115 -2.15 8.91 20.31
N ILE A 116 -2.72 8.40 19.23
CA ILE A 116 -3.13 9.24 18.07
C ILE A 116 -4.30 10.16 18.44
N ASN A 117 -5.18 9.71 19.33
CA ASN A 117 -6.33 10.51 19.80
C ASN A 117 -6.02 11.40 21.02
N SER A 118 -4.79 11.36 21.54
CA SER A 118 -4.37 12.18 22.72
C SER A 118 -4.22 13.67 22.45
N GLY A 119 -4.63 14.16 21.27
CA GLY A 119 -4.58 15.57 20.92
C GLY A 119 -3.34 15.97 20.10
N ILE A 120 -2.52 14.99 19.65
CA ILE A 120 -1.38 15.26 18.76
C ILE A 120 -1.79 15.75 17.36
N PHE A 121 -3.07 15.65 17.02
CA PHE A 121 -3.63 16.20 15.79
C PHE A 121 -4.60 17.31 16.10
N LYS A 122 -4.36 18.49 15.52
CA LYS A 122 -5.20 19.67 15.63
C LYS A 122 -5.89 19.92 14.29
N GLN A 123 -7.22 19.96 14.30
CA GLN A 123 -7.97 20.35 13.10
C GLN A 123 -7.82 21.87 12.87
N THR A 124 -7.40 22.24 11.66
CA THR A 124 -7.10 23.62 11.27
C THR A 124 -8.04 24.19 10.21
N SER A 125 -8.97 23.36 9.70
CA SER A 125 -9.89 23.74 8.62
C SER A 125 -11.32 23.29 8.90
N GLU A 126 -12.28 23.89 8.19
CA GLU A 126 -13.66 23.41 8.14
C GLU A 126 -13.80 22.19 7.22
N VAL A 127 -14.64 21.25 7.63
CA VAL A 127 -14.90 20.01 6.88
C VAL A 127 -16.12 20.17 5.99
N ILE A 128 -15.97 19.86 4.72
CA ILE A 128 -17.05 19.85 3.72
C ILE A 128 -17.62 18.44 3.61
N THR A 129 -18.82 18.20 4.10
CA THR A 129 -19.43 16.86 4.14
C THR A 129 -20.28 16.51 2.92
N ASN A 130 -20.77 17.51 2.17
CA ASN A 130 -21.77 17.31 1.12
C ASN A 130 -21.21 16.93 -0.25
N PHE A 131 -19.88 16.80 -0.39
CA PHE A 131 -19.24 16.46 -1.64
C PHE A 131 -18.85 14.98 -1.65
N LYS A 132 -19.35 14.25 -2.66
CA LYS A 132 -19.08 12.83 -2.84
C LYS A 132 -18.29 12.58 -4.12
N ILE A 133 -17.27 11.77 -4.02
CA ILE A 133 -16.51 11.20 -5.15
C ILE A 133 -16.76 9.69 -5.12
N PRO A 134 -16.98 9.04 -6.28
CA PRO A 134 -17.10 7.59 -6.30
C PRO A 134 -15.87 6.92 -5.69
N GLY A 135 -16.06 6.10 -4.67
CA GLY A 135 -15.01 5.28 -4.05
C GLY A 135 -15.00 3.84 -4.58
N ASN A 136 -16.12 3.43 -5.17
CA ASN A 136 -16.29 2.09 -5.72
C ASN A 136 -16.92 2.18 -7.11
N ILE A 137 -16.65 1.17 -7.94
CA ILE A 137 -17.32 0.95 -9.23
C ILE A 137 -17.91 -0.46 -9.26
N THR A 138 -19.03 -0.62 -9.94
CA THR A 138 -19.67 -1.92 -10.15
C THR A 138 -19.28 -2.45 -11.53
N LEU A 139 -18.72 -3.65 -11.57
CA LEU A 139 -18.28 -4.36 -12.77
C LEU A 139 -19.04 -5.67 -12.87
N GLY A 140 -20.25 -5.62 -13.45
CA GLY A 140 -21.19 -6.74 -13.43
C GLY A 140 -21.70 -7.00 -12.01
N GLU A 141 -21.38 -8.17 -11.44
CA GLU A 141 -21.75 -8.55 -10.07
C GLU A 141 -20.69 -8.17 -9.02
N LEU A 142 -19.52 -7.68 -9.47
CA LEU A 142 -18.40 -7.33 -8.59
C LEU A 142 -18.38 -5.84 -8.31
N THR A 143 -18.01 -5.48 -7.10
CA THR A 143 -17.72 -4.10 -6.70
C THR A 143 -16.25 -3.96 -6.41
N GLU A 144 -15.59 -3.02 -7.09
CA GLU A 144 -14.16 -2.74 -6.94
C GLU A 144 -13.95 -1.40 -6.22
N ASP A 145 -13.05 -1.40 -5.24
CA ASP A 145 -12.61 -0.18 -4.56
C ASP A 145 -11.60 0.56 -5.46
N ILE A 146 -11.96 1.81 -5.79
CA ILE A 146 -11.15 2.69 -6.64
C ILE A 146 -10.72 3.97 -5.92
N ALA A 147 -10.99 4.09 -4.63
CA ALA A 147 -10.66 5.30 -3.87
C ALA A 147 -9.16 5.60 -3.90
N HIS A 148 -8.32 4.55 -3.85
CA HIS A 148 -6.88 4.66 -3.95
C HIS A 148 -6.43 5.22 -5.31
N LEU A 149 -7.11 4.89 -6.41
CA LEU A 149 -6.81 5.43 -7.75
C LEU A 149 -7.13 6.92 -7.84
N ASN A 150 -8.23 7.36 -7.23
CA ASN A 150 -8.57 8.78 -7.13
C ASN A 150 -7.50 9.54 -6.35
N GLY A 151 -7.00 8.94 -5.26
CA GLY A 151 -5.96 9.50 -4.40
C GLY A 151 -4.62 9.72 -5.11
N VAL A 152 -4.33 8.96 -6.16
CA VAL A 152 -3.14 9.13 -7.01
C VAL A 152 -3.43 10.07 -8.18
N ALA A 153 -4.56 9.88 -8.87
CA ALA A 153 -4.86 10.60 -10.12
C ALA A 153 -5.07 12.11 -9.91
N ILE A 154 -5.81 12.49 -8.85
CA ILE A 154 -6.13 13.90 -8.59
C ILE A 154 -4.86 14.71 -8.26
N PRO A 155 -3.99 14.30 -7.30
CA PRO A 155 -2.74 15.00 -7.04
C PRO A 155 -1.81 15.05 -8.27
N SER A 156 -1.69 13.94 -9.02
CA SER A 156 -0.83 13.91 -10.22
C SER A 156 -1.31 14.85 -11.32
N TYR A 157 -2.63 14.99 -11.50
CA TYR A 157 -3.18 15.97 -12.45
C TYR A 157 -3.03 17.40 -11.93
N TYR A 158 -3.18 17.62 -10.63
CA TYR A 158 -2.93 18.92 -10.01
C TYR A 158 -1.47 19.34 -10.15
N GLU A 159 -0.52 18.43 -9.91
CA GLU A 159 0.91 18.65 -10.14
C GLU A 159 1.18 19.13 -11.57
N TYR A 160 0.59 18.46 -12.57
CA TYR A 160 0.75 18.86 -13.96
C TYR A 160 0.24 20.28 -14.23
N ILE A 161 -0.93 20.63 -13.71
CA ILE A 161 -1.50 21.98 -13.85
C ILE A 161 -0.61 23.04 -13.23
N ARG A 162 0.07 22.71 -12.11
CA ARG A 162 0.92 23.66 -11.38
C ARG A 162 2.32 23.80 -11.97
N ASN A 163 2.93 22.68 -12.35
CA ASN A 163 4.35 22.62 -12.69
C ASN A 163 4.61 22.25 -14.17
N ASN A 164 3.57 21.99 -14.95
CA ASN A 164 3.67 21.45 -16.31
C ASN A 164 4.47 20.13 -16.38
N GLN A 165 4.52 19.39 -15.28
CA GLN A 165 5.20 18.12 -15.11
C GLN A 165 4.34 17.23 -14.22
N SER A 166 4.55 15.91 -14.29
CA SER A 166 3.88 14.98 -13.39
C SER A 166 4.85 13.86 -13.00
N SER A 167 5.15 13.77 -11.71
CA SER A 167 6.09 12.81 -11.10
C SER A 167 5.67 11.36 -11.35
N ILE A 168 4.37 11.10 -11.51
CA ILE A 168 3.86 9.77 -11.86
C ILE A 168 4.50 9.23 -13.15
N MET A 169 4.89 10.11 -14.08
CA MET A 169 5.54 9.72 -15.34
C MET A 169 6.97 9.24 -15.14
N ASP A 170 7.66 9.64 -14.08
CA ASP A 170 9.06 9.26 -13.84
C ASP A 170 9.20 7.78 -13.48
N LEU A 171 8.18 7.19 -12.88
CA LEU A 171 8.13 5.74 -12.64
C LEU A 171 8.24 4.93 -13.94
N PHE A 172 7.72 5.46 -15.05
CA PHE A 172 7.75 4.77 -16.34
C PHE A 172 9.08 4.96 -17.06
N LYS A 173 9.81 6.03 -16.78
CA LYS A 173 11.16 6.25 -17.27
C LYS A 173 12.19 5.34 -16.58
N LEU A 174 12.03 5.12 -15.25
CA LEU A 174 12.99 4.39 -14.42
C LEU A 174 12.82 2.88 -14.51
N LYS A 175 11.61 2.35 -14.69
CA LYS A 175 11.35 0.92 -14.78
C LYS A 175 11.13 0.51 -16.23
N LYS A 176 11.99 -0.37 -16.77
CA LYS A 176 11.69 -1.07 -18.03
C LYS A 176 10.33 -1.77 -17.86
N ILE A 177 9.29 -1.21 -18.47
CA ILE A 177 7.93 -1.74 -18.40
C ILE A 177 7.95 -3.19 -18.90
N LYS A 178 7.82 -4.14 -17.98
CA LYS A 178 7.70 -5.56 -18.27
C LYS A 178 6.21 -5.94 -18.23
N GLY A 179 5.78 -6.73 -19.20
CA GLY A 179 4.41 -7.26 -19.25
C GLY A 179 3.56 -6.66 -20.38
N GLY A 180 2.90 -7.55 -21.16
CA GLY A 180 2.10 -7.16 -22.32
C GLY A 180 0.88 -6.30 -21.96
N LEU A 181 0.24 -6.58 -20.81
CA LEU A 181 -0.95 -5.84 -20.37
C LEU A 181 -0.60 -4.39 -19.99
N ILE A 182 0.45 -4.19 -19.19
CA ILE A 182 0.90 -2.84 -18.80
C ILE A 182 1.27 -2.02 -20.04
N LYS A 183 2.03 -2.60 -20.97
CA LYS A 183 2.38 -1.94 -22.24
C LYS A 183 1.15 -1.56 -23.05
N ARG A 184 0.17 -2.45 -23.12
CA ARG A 184 -1.10 -2.21 -23.83
C ARG A 184 -1.87 -1.05 -23.21
N GLU A 185 -2.04 -1.03 -21.89
CA GLU A 185 -2.75 0.06 -21.21
C GLU A 185 -2.00 1.38 -21.32
N PHE A 186 -0.66 1.35 -21.24
CA PHE A 186 0.16 2.54 -21.43
C PHE A 186 0.07 3.09 -22.87
N SER A 187 -0.02 2.22 -23.90
CA SER A 187 -0.14 2.66 -25.30
C SER A 187 -1.50 3.31 -25.63
N ARG A 188 -2.49 3.20 -24.75
CA ARG A 188 -3.80 3.85 -24.87
C ARG A 188 -3.80 5.30 -24.37
N LEU A 189 -2.74 5.71 -23.67
CA LEU A 189 -2.58 7.09 -23.22
C LEU A 189 -2.22 8.01 -24.39
N PRO A 190 -2.63 9.29 -24.35
CA PRO A 190 -2.15 10.28 -25.29
C PRO A 190 -0.62 10.37 -25.29
N LYS A 191 -0.04 10.81 -26.39
CA LYS A 191 1.43 10.93 -26.52
C LYS A 191 2.02 12.12 -25.75
N SER A 192 1.23 13.17 -25.54
CA SER A 192 1.62 14.37 -24.79
C SER A 192 0.73 14.54 -23.58
N LEU A 193 1.30 14.94 -22.45
CA LEU A 193 0.58 15.26 -21.22
C LEU A 193 -0.43 16.41 -21.42
N ASP A 194 -0.19 17.32 -22.36
CA ASP A 194 -1.11 18.42 -22.71
C ASP A 194 -2.49 17.91 -23.14
N ASN A 195 -2.55 16.69 -23.65
CA ASN A 195 -3.78 16.05 -24.14
C ASN A 195 -4.39 15.10 -23.11
N PHE A 196 -3.84 15.04 -21.89
CA PHE A 196 -4.38 14.18 -20.84
C PHE A 196 -5.61 14.81 -20.19
N GLU A 197 -6.61 13.97 -20.00
CA GLU A 197 -7.78 14.27 -19.18
C GLU A 197 -7.68 13.49 -17.86
N ILE A 198 -8.57 13.78 -16.92
CA ILE A 198 -8.59 13.08 -15.62
C ILE A 198 -8.71 11.55 -15.75
N LYS A 199 -9.40 11.06 -16.78
CA LYS A 199 -9.49 9.62 -17.07
C LYS A 199 -8.14 8.99 -17.41
N ASP A 200 -7.24 9.75 -18.03
CA ASP A 200 -5.90 9.27 -18.38
C ASP A 200 -5.01 9.20 -17.15
N TYR A 201 -5.16 10.13 -16.21
CA TYR A 201 -4.50 10.07 -14.91
C TYR A 201 -5.02 8.90 -14.06
N LEU A 202 -6.32 8.57 -14.11
CA LEU A 202 -6.87 7.37 -13.46
C LEU A 202 -6.28 6.09 -14.06
N ARG A 203 -6.15 6.02 -15.38
CA ARG A 203 -5.49 4.90 -16.05
C ARG A 203 -4.02 4.80 -15.64
N LEU A 204 -3.32 5.92 -15.59
CA LEU A 204 -1.94 6.01 -15.13
C LEU A 204 -1.79 5.54 -13.67
N ALA A 205 -2.70 5.97 -12.79
CA ALA A 205 -2.74 5.55 -11.40
C ALA A 205 -2.90 4.02 -11.29
N ASN A 206 -3.81 3.42 -12.07
CA ASN A 206 -4.00 1.97 -12.08
C ASN A 206 -2.77 1.22 -12.61
N ILE A 207 -2.10 1.74 -13.64
CA ILE A 207 -0.83 1.19 -14.12
C ILE A 207 0.24 1.28 -13.03
N ARG A 208 0.37 2.43 -12.35
CA ARG A 208 1.31 2.64 -11.24
C ARG A 208 1.09 1.63 -10.12
N GLU A 209 -0.14 1.50 -9.65
CA GLU A 209 -0.50 0.55 -8.58
C GLU A 209 -0.18 -0.89 -8.98
N SER A 210 -0.44 -1.26 -10.22
CA SER A 210 -0.10 -2.61 -10.73
C SER A 210 1.42 -2.87 -10.77
N ILE A 211 2.23 -1.85 -11.05
CA ILE A 211 3.69 -1.96 -11.04
C ILE A 211 4.22 -2.07 -9.60
N ILE A 212 3.67 -1.29 -8.67
CA ILE A 212 4.12 -1.25 -7.28
C ILE A 212 3.69 -2.51 -6.52
N SER A 213 2.43 -2.92 -6.66
CA SER A 213 1.89 -4.10 -5.99
C SER A 213 2.34 -5.42 -6.61
N GLY A 214 2.74 -5.39 -7.89
CA GLY A 214 3.05 -6.59 -8.68
C GLY A 214 1.81 -7.36 -9.10
N THR A 215 0.59 -6.84 -8.89
CA THR A 215 -0.68 -7.47 -9.27
C THR A 215 -1.31 -6.78 -10.48
N LEU A 216 -1.94 -7.56 -11.36
CA LEU A 216 -2.59 -7.06 -12.57
C LEU A 216 -4.12 -7.13 -12.49
N SER A 217 -4.68 -7.43 -11.31
CA SER A 217 -6.12 -7.65 -11.13
C SER A 217 -6.93 -6.42 -11.56
N ASN A 218 -6.62 -5.25 -11.02
CA ASN A 218 -7.34 -4.02 -11.34
C ASN A 218 -7.20 -3.62 -12.82
N LEU A 219 -6.03 -3.80 -13.42
CA LEU A 219 -5.84 -3.55 -14.86
C LEU A 219 -6.64 -4.51 -15.76
N ASN A 220 -6.89 -5.74 -15.30
CA ASN A 220 -7.71 -6.70 -16.02
C ASN A 220 -9.21 -6.43 -15.87
N GLN A 221 -9.63 -5.93 -14.72
CA GLN A 221 -11.03 -5.73 -14.37
C GLN A 221 -11.56 -4.37 -14.83
N ILE A 222 -10.80 -3.30 -14.56
CA ILE A 222 -11.22 -1.93 -14.88
C ILE A 222 -10.96 -1.63 -16.36
N ARG A 223 -12.04 -1.45 -17.11
CA ARG A 223 -11.99 -1.15 -18.56
C ARG A 223 -12.19 0.33 -18.85
N ASP A 224 -13.09 0.95 -18.13
CA ASP A 224 -13.49 2.33 -18.28
C ASP A 224 -13.04 3.14 -17.08
N TYR A 225 -12.64 4.40 -17.33
CA TYR A 225 -12.10 5.31 -16.32
C TYR A 225 -12.96 6.58 -16.22
N ASP A 226 -14.29 6.43 -16.42
CA ASP A 226 -15.23 7.54 -16.52
C ASP A 226 -15.92 7.92 -15.21
N TRP A 227 -15.58 7.28 -14.09
CA TRP A 227 -16.26 7.52 -12.82
C TRP A 227 -15.92 8.88 -12.18
N LEU A 228 -14.71 9.41 -12.43
CA LEU A 228 -14.28 10.72 -11.95
C LEU A 228 -14.52 11.77 -13.03
N LYS A 229 -15.56 12.58 -12.85
CA LYS A 229 -15.94 13.63 -13.81
C LYS A 229 -15.16 14.93 -13.53
N ASN A 230 -15.12 15.83 -14.52
CA ASN A 230 -14.44 17.11 -14.40
C ASN A 230 -14.89 17.94 -13.20
N HIS A 231 -16.20 17.89 -12.83
CA HIS A 231 -16.68 18.63 -11.68
C HIS A 231 -16.15 18.07 -10.34
N HIS A 232 -15.90 16.74 -10.25
CA HIS A 232 -15.26 16.15 -9.08
C HIS A 232 -13.82 16.66 -8.94
N PHE A 233 -13.07 16.61 -10.03
CA PHE A 233 -11.70 17.12 -10.06
C PHE A 233 -11.64 18.62 -9.74
N ASN A 234 -12.48 19.42 -10.38
CA ASN A 234 -12.51 20.88 -10.17
C ASN A 234 -12.79 21.25 -8.72
N LYS A 235 -13.66 20.48 -8.04
CA LYS A 235 -13.92 20.69 -6.62
C LYS A 235 -12.69 20.38 -5.76
N CYS A 236 -12.03 19.25 -5.99
CA CYS A 236 -10.78 18.91 -5.32
C CYS A 236 -9.68 19.93 -5.63
N LYS A 237 -9.55 20.35 -6.87
CA LYS A 237 -8.63 21.43 -7.28
C LYS A 237 -8.91 22.72 -6.51
N THR A 238 -10.17 23.13 -6.39
CA THR A 238 -10.54 24.31 -5.60
C THR A 238 -10.12 24.18 -4.14
N ASN A 239 -10.24 22.97 -3.55
CA ASN A 239 -9.79 22.72 -2.20
C ASN A 239 -8.27 22.83 -2.06
N LEU A 240 -7.53 22.27 -3.04
CA LEU A 240 -6.07 22.39 -3.12
C LEU A 240 -5.62 23.85 -3.33
N ASP A 241 -6.26 24.58 -4.23
CA ASP A 241 -5.95 25.99 -4.51
C ASP A 241 -6.19 26.90 -3.30
N LYS A 242 -7.19 26.60 -2.48
CA LYS A 242 -7.44 27.35 -1.22
C LYS A 242 -6.29 27.21 -0.22
N VAL A 243 -5.65 26.04 -0.19
CA VAL A 243 -4.55 25.76 0.76
C VAL A 243 -3.22 26.26 0.19
N PHE A 244 -2.97 25.99 -1.08
CA PHE A 244 -1.67 26.24 -1.66
C PHE A 244 -1.55 27.60 -2.41
N GLY A 245 -2.67 28.16 -2.88
CA GLY A 245 -2.68 29.44 -3.58
C GLY A 245 -1.61 29.49 -4.67
N ASP A 246 -0.79 30.54 -4.63
CA ASP A 246 0.33 30.74 -5.58
C ASP A 246 1.68 30.23 -5.05
N GLN A 247 1.68 29.46 -3.93
CA GLN A 247 2.91 28.93 -3.35
C GLN A 247 3.66 28.06 -4.35
N ARG A 248 4.99 28.05 -4.27
CA ARG A 248 5.81 27.08 -4.98
C ARG A 248 5.69 25.73 -4.28
N LEU A 249 5.37 24.69 -5.04
CA LEU A 249 5.14 23.33 -4.56
C LEU A 249 6.21 22.39 -5.12
N GLU A 250 6.71 21.53 -4.25
CA GLU A 250 7.48 20.35 -4.62
C GLU A 250 6.62 19.12 -4.35
N PHE A 251 6.57 18.20 -5.32
CA PHE A 251 5.73 17.00 -5.26
C PHE A 251 6.57 15.75 -5.12
N GLU A 252 5.99 14.71 -4.52
CA GLU A 252 6.57 13.38 -4.41
C GLU A 252 8.02 13.39 -3.88
N ILE A 253 8.23 14.00 -2.73
CA ILE A 253 9.54 14.13 -2.10
C ILE A 253 9.97 12.76 -1.53
N PRO A 254 11.00 12.11 -2.07
CA PRO A 254 11.42 10.80 -1.60
C PRO A 254 12.01 10.91 -0.18
N LEU A 255 11.66 9.94 0.66
CA LEU A 255 12.16 9.87 2.03
C LEU A 255 12.59 8.43 2.36
N SER A 256 13.73 8.29 2.98
CA SER A 256 14.26 7.01 3.42
C SER A 256 14.94 7.15 4.78
N LEU A 257 14.80 6.13 5.63
CA LEU A 257 15.44 6.06 6.93
C LEU A 257 15.94 4.64 7.18
N ILE A 258 17.26 4.49 7.36
CA ILE A 258 17.87 3.22 7.75
C ILE A 258 17.91 3.12 9.27
N MET A 259 17.42 2.00 9.79
CA MET A 259 17.41 1.69 11.22
C MET A 259 17.99 0.31 11.47
N ASP A 260 18.67 0.14 12.61
CA ASP A 260 19.09 -1.16 13.07
C ASP A 260 17.95 -1.88 13.81
N HIS A 261 17.70 -3.12 13.44
CA HIS A 261 16.70 -3.95 14.09
C HIS A 261 17.35 -5.25 14.60
N ASN A 262 17.13 -5.56 15.88
CA ASN A 262 17.83 -6.67 16.57
C ASN A 262 17.68 -8.02 15.88
N LYS A 263 16.50 -8.31 15.31
CA LYS A 263 16.20 -9.60 14.65
C LYS A 263 16.52 -9.61 13.15
N TYR A 264 16.30 -8.49 12.45
CA TYR A 264 16.37 -8.45 10.99
C TYR A 264 17.59 -7.71 10.44
N GLY A 265 18.46 -7.19 11.31
CA GLY A 265 19.60 -6.38 10.91
C GLY A 265 19.15 -4.98 10.47
N LYS A 266 19.66 -4.48 9.36
CA LYS A 266 19.30 -3.17 8.85
C LYS A 266 17.96 -3.21 8.13
N ILE A 267 17.06 -2.31 8.52
CA ILE A 267 15.76 -2.06 7.86
C ILE A 267 15.82 -0.65 7.29
N GLU A 268 15.39 -0.49 6.06
CA GLU A 268 15.19 0.80 5.41
C GLU A 268 13.69 1.07 5.26
N LEU A 269 13.19 2.06 5.98
CA LEU A 269 11.85 2.60 5.74
C LEU A 269 11.92 3.52 4.53
N ILE A 270 11.07 3.29 3.56
CA ILE A 270 10.99 4.08 2.33
C ILE A 270 9.58 4.64 2.13
N GLY A 271 9.50 5.85 1.58
CA GLY A 271 8.24 6.49 1.25
C GLY A 271 8.44 7.75 0.42
N SER A 272 7.35 8.41 0.12
CA SER A 272 7.32 9.69 -0.56
C SER A 272 6.29 10.58 0.13
N LEU A 273 6.63 11.85 0.32
CA LEU A 273 5.73 12.87 0.85
C LEU A 273 5.05 13.55 -0.34
N ASP A 274 3.75 13.75 -0.26
CA ASP A 274 2.99 14.21 -1.42
C ASP A 274 3.34 15.64 -1.83
N ILE A 275 3.38 16.60 -0.89
CA ILE A 275 3.68 18.01 -1.20
C ILE A 275 4.53 18.64 -0.09
N SER A 276 5.56 19.40 -0.51
CA SER A 276 6.27 20.38 0.34
C SER A 276 6.08 21.79 -0.22
N THR A 277 5.89 22.76 0.67
CA THR A 277 5.76 24.18 0.30
C THR A 277 7.00 24.98 0.68
N ASN A 278 7.16 26.14 0.07
CA ASN A 278 8.21 27.09 0.43
C ASN A 278 8.03 27.74 1.81
N GLU A 279 6.89 27.51 2.48
CA GLU A 279 6.60 27.98 3.85
C GLU A 279 6.95 26.96 4.93
N ASN A 280 7.81 25.99 4.61
CA ASN A 280 8.23 24.91 5.52
C ASN A 280 7.09 23.98 5.98
N ASN A 281 6.07 23.80 5.15
CA ASN A 281 4.98 22.87 5.42
C ASN A 281 5.10 21.64 4.51
N ILE A 282 4.78 20.49 5.09
CA ILE A 282 4.66 19.21 4.39
C ILE A 282 3.22 18.72 4.49
N TYR A 283 2.65 18.30 3.39
CA TYR A 283 1.30 17.78 3.32
C TYR A 283 1.29 16.35 2.78
N GLU A 284 0.65 15.48 3.53
CA GLU A 284 0.22 14.15 3.06
C GLU A 284 -1.23 14.26 2.61
N LEU A 285 -1.49 13.94 1.35
CA LEU A 285 -2.81 14.10 0.75
C LEU A 285 -3.61 12.80 0.85
N LYS A 286 -4.90 12.94 1.12
CA LYS A 286 -5.86 11.83 1.07
C LYS A 286 -7.11 12.25 0.29
N CYS A 287 -7.73 11.29 -0.40
CA CYS A 287 -8.99 11.48 -1.13
C CYS A 287 -10.01 10.45 -0.65
N THR A 288 -10.33 10.49 0.63
CA THR A 288 -11.14 9.50 1.33
C THR A 288 -12.42 10.12 1.91
N GLU A 289 -13.34 9.29 2.36
CA GLU A 289 -14.55 9.76 3.04
C GLU A 289 -14.21 10.40 4.40
N ASN A 290 -13.39 9.69 5.17
CA ASN A 290 -12.91 10.13 6.48
C ASN A 290 -11.42 9.84 6.60
N LEU A 291 -10.71 10.65 7.38
CA LEU A 291 -9.32 10.38 7.74
C LEU A 291 -9.26 9.30 8.82
N THR A 292 -8.63 8.19 8.49
CA THR A 292 -8.50 7.02 9.37
C THR A 292 -7.28 7.14 10.29
N ILE A 293 -7.21 6.27 11.30
CA ILE A 293 -6.03 6.11 12.15
C ILE A 293 -4.79 5.75 11.32
N THR A 294 -4.95 4.88 10.33
CA THR A 294 -3.89 4.49 9.40
C THR A 294 -3.31 5.70 8.66
N ASN A 295 -4.17 6.63 8.20
CA ASN A 295 -3.71 7.86 7.55
C ASN A 295 -2.92 8.76 8.51
N LYS A 296 -3.41 8.92 9.74
CA LYS A 296 -2.73 9.70 10.78
C LYS A 296 -1.38 9.09 11.14
N LEU A 297 -1.34 7.76 11.32
CA LEU A 297 -0.10 7.05 11.61
C LEU A 297 0.93 7.16 10.49
N GLN A 298 0.50 7.11 9.24
CA GLN A 298 1.37 7.32 8.09
C GLN A 298 2.08 8.67 8.18
N LEU A 299 1.35 9.75 8.49
CA LEU A 299 1.94 11.07 8.68
C LEU A 299 2.92 11.11 9.85
N VAL A 300 2.58 10.47 10.98
CA VAL A 300 3.49 10.38 12.15
C VAL A 300 4.80 9.69 11.78
N VAL A 301 4.73 8.57 11.03
CA VAL A 301 5.94 7.85 10.58
C VAL A 301 6.76 8.73 9.65
N TYR A 302 6.15 9.44 8.72
CA TYR A 302 6.86 10.37 7.84
C TYR A 302 7.51 11.53 8.59
N ALA A 303 6.81 12.13 9.56
CA ALA A 303 7.38 13.20 10.40
C ALA A 303 8.58 12.68 11.21
N TYR A 304 8.48 11.48 11.78
CA TYR A 304 9.58 10.82 12.46
C TYR A 304 10.79 10.59 11.54
N MET A 305 10.56 10.03 10.35
CA MET A 305 11.62 9.81 9.36
C MET A 305 12.28 11.12 8.96
N TRP A 306 11.48 12.17 8.70
CA TRP A 306 11.98 13.49 8.35
C TRP A 306 12.86 14.07 9.45
N LYS A 307 12.38 14.06 10.70
CA LYS A 307 13.11 14.59 11.84
C LYS A 307 14.41 13.84 12.13
N LYS A 308 14.44 12.53 11.85
CA LYS A 308 15.66 11.72 11.96
C LYS A 308 16.66 12.01 10.84
N THR A 309 16.17 12.29 9.64
CA THR A 309 17.02 12.55 8.46
C THR A 309 17.50 14.01 8.45
N TYR A 310 16.66 14.94 8.90
CA TYR A 310 16.89 16.39 8.90
C TYR A 310 16.61 17.00 10.29
N PRO A 311 17.48 16.76 11.30
CA PRO A 311 17.20 17.14 12.69
C PRO A 311 16.95 18.64 12.91
N ASP A 312 17.64 19.49 12.14
CA ASP A 312 17.60 20.94 12.26
C ASP A 312 16.48 21.59 11.42
N ASP A 313 15.77 20.80 10.62
CA ASP A 313 14.68 21.29 9.79
C ASP A 313 13.37 21.33 10.61
N ASN A 314 12.75 22.50 10.69
CA ASN A 314 11.54 22.76 11.47
C ASN A 314 10.28 22.76 10.60
N LYS A 315 10.15 21.78 9.72
CA LYS A 315 8.92 21.60 8.92
C LYS A 315 7.74 21.21 9.80
N ARG A 316 6.56 21.74 9.44
CA ARG A 316 5.26 21.35 10.01
C ARG A 316 4.58 20.33 9.10
N PHE A 317 3.88 19.39 9.68
CA PHE A 317 3.29 18.26 8.99
C PHE A 317 1.78 18.32 9.05
N TYR A 318 1.14 18.15 7.90
CA TYR A 318 -0.29 18.24 7.72
C TYR A 318 -0.83 17.00 6.99
N LEU A 319 -1.95 16.48 7.48
CA LEU A 319 -2.76 15.50 6.78
C LEU A 319 -3.94 16.22 6.14
N PHE A 320 -4.02 16.22 4.82
CA PHE A 320 -5.03 16.97 4.09
C PHE A 320 -5.93 16.05 3.27
N ASN A 321 -7.21 15.98 3.61
CA ASN A 321 -8.22 15.31 2.81
C ASN A 321 -8.75 16.26 1.72
N ILE A 322 -8.28 16.08 0.50
CA ILE A 322 -8.63 16.94 -0.64
C ILE A 322 -10.11 16.87 -1.02
N ARG A 323 -10.82 15.80 -0.65
CA ARG A 323 -12.26 15.64 -0.86
C ARG A 323 -13.06 16.50 0.09
N THR A 324 -12.77 16.47 1.36
CA THR A 324 -13.55 17.11 2.42
C THR A 324 -13.00 18.47 2.87
N SER A 325 -11.85 18.90 2.37
CA SER A 325 -11.07 20.05 2.87
C SER A 325 -10.61 19.92 4.32
N GLU A 326 -10.73 18.75 4.93
CA GLU A 326 -10.25 18.52 6.28
C GLU A 326 -8.72 18.57 6.33
N ILE A 327 -8.17 19.39 7.23
CA ILE A 327 -6.74 19.50 7.45
C ILE A 327 -6.47 19.27 8.93
N LEU A 328 -5.60 18.31 9.21
CA LEU A 328 -5.09 18.02 10.54
C LEU A 328 -3.61 18.37 10.58
N GLU A 329 -3.22 19.25 11.48
CA GLU A 329 -1.83 19.55 11.80
C GLU A 329 -1.33 18.56 12.85
N LEU A 330 -0.14 18.00 12.63
CA LEU A 330 0.57 17.16 13.59
C LEU A 330 1.42 18.07 14.48
N ASP A 331 1.17 18.02 15.80
CA ASP A 331 1.88 18.82 16.83
C ASP A 331 3.25 18.23 17.19
#